data_52b06f997a8e83ded9f85453533ff9a8
#
_entry.id   52b06f997a8e83ded9f85453533ff9a8
#
_cell.length_a   1.000
_cell.length_b   1.000
_cell.length_c   1.000
_cell.angle_alpha   90.00
_cell.angle_beta   90.00
_cell.angle_gamma   90.00
#
_symmetry.space_group_name_H-M   'P 1'
#
loop_
_entity.id
_entity.type
_entity.pdbx_description
1 polymer ?
#
loop_
_entity_poly.entity_id
_entity_poly.type
_entity_poly.pdbx_seq_one_letter_code
_entity_poly.pdbx_strand_id
1 'polypeptide(L)'
;MKKYFPPSELIINEDGSVFHLHVKPEYLADKVILVGDPGRVALVASHFDTKECEVESREFRTITGTYQGKRITVTSTGIGCDNVDIVMNELDALANINFQTREENDTFRQLEIVRIGTCGGLQPYTPVGTYICSAISVGFDGLLNFYEGRNAVCDLPMERALLNHLGWTGNLCAPAPYVIHANEELVDRIAGTDMVRGVTVACGGFFGPQGRQLRIPLADPHQNEKIESFEYQGRRITNFEMESSALAGLARLQGHKATTVCMVIANRVAKEANTGYKNKIDDLIKVVLDRI
;
A
#
# COMPACT_ATOMS: atom_id res chain seq x y z
N MET A 1 -18.68 12.03 24.14
CA MET A 1 -19.46 10.82 23.76
C MET A 1 -18.65 10.06 22.74
N LYS A 2 -18.56 8.74 22.88
CA LYS A 2 -17.92 7.87 21.87
C LYS A 2 -18.71 7.94 20.57
N LYS A 3 -18.00 7.83 19.43
CA LYS A 3 -18.63 7.78 18.12
C LYS A 3 -19.29 6.40 17.94
N TYR A 4 -20.57 6.42 17.57
CA TYR A 4 -21.33 5.22 17.22
C TYR A 4 -21.34 5.01 15.70
N PHE A 5 -21.14 3.78 15.26
CA PHE A 5 -21.13 3.38 13.85
C PHE A 5 -22.38 2.55 13.52
N PRO A 6 -23.37 3.13 12.80
CA PRO A 6 -24.60 2.40 12.44
C PRO A 6 -24.30 1.23 11.49
N PRO A 7 -25.22 0.24 11.38
CA PRO A 7 -25.02 -0.93 10.53
C PRO A 7 -24.79 -0.63 9.04
N SER A 8 -25.23 0.52 8.56
CA SER A 8 -24.98 0.97 7.17
C SER A 8 -23.54 1.41 6.94
N GLU A 9 -22.83 1.85 7.99
CA GLU A 9 -21.45 2.32 7.91
C GLU A 9 -20.44 1.20 8.22
N LEU A 10 -20.71 0.41 9.28
CA LEU A 10 -19.91 -0.76 9.63
C LEU A 10 -20.78 -2.01 9.50
N ILE A 11 -20.61 -2.75 8.40
CA ILE A 11 -21.32 -4.00 8.20
C ILE A 11 -20.55 -5.12 8.92
N ILE A 12 -21.25 -5.83 9.80
CA ILE A 12 -20.74 -6.97 10.55
C ILE A 12 -21.57 -8.19 10.15
N ASN A 13 -20.91 -9.28 9.78
CA ASN A 13 -21.56 -10.54 9.40
C ASN A 13 -22.21 -11.20 10.63
N GLU A 14 -23.13 -12.15 10.41
CA GLU A 14 -23.85 -12.87 11.49
C GLU A 14 -22.90 -13.62 12.42
N ASP A 15 -21.73 -14.05 11.93
CA ASP A 15 -20.72 -14.74 12.72
C ASP A 15 -19.82 -13.78 13.54
N GLY A 16 -20.03 -12.47 13.44
CA GLY A 16 -19.27 -11.42 14.12
C GLY A 16 -18.00 -10.97 13.39
N SER A 17 -17.77 -11.43 12.17
CA SER A 17 -16.64 -10.97 11.34
C SER A 17 -16.97 -9.68 10.60
N VAL A 18 -15.94 -8.90 10.19
CA VAL A 18 -16.10 -7.75 9.31
C VAL A 18 -16.49 -8.20 7.89
N PHE A 19 -17.15 -7.31 7.14
CA PHE A 19 -17.94 -7.71 5.96
C PHE A 19 -17.11 -8.29 4.82
N HIS A 20 -16.05 -7.61 4.39
CA HIS A 20 -15.28 -8.05 3.21
C HIS A 20 -14.17 -9.04 3.59
N LEU A 21 -13.37 -8.73 4.61
CA LEU A 21 -12.26 -9.59 5.03
C LEU A 21 -12.71 -10.87 5.73
N HIS A 22 -13.93 -10.93 6.27
CA HIS A 22 -14.46 -12.04 7.08
C HIS A 22 -13.57 -12.40 8.29
N VAL A 23 -12.79 -11.44 8.78
CA VAL A 23 -11.93 -11.59 9.96
C VAL A 23 -12.67 -11.09 11.20
N LYS A 24 -12.45 -11.75 12.34
CA LYS A 24 -12.94 -11.30 13.65
C LYS A 24 -11.87 -10.50 14.38
N PRO A 25 -12.23 -9.56 15.28
CA PRO A 25 -11.27 -8.72 16.00
C PRO A 25 -10.17 -9.51 16.73
N GLU A 26 -10.50 -10.66 17.32
CA GLU A 26 -9.55 -11.50 18.06
C GLU A 26 -8.44 -12.11 17.17
N TYR A 27 -8.69 -12.24 15.87
CA TYR A 27 -7.71 -12.81 14.95
C TYR A 27 -6.76 -11.77 14.32
N LEU A 28 -7.02 -10.48 14.52
CA LEU A 28 -6.10 -9.45 14.02
C LEU A 28 -4.87 -9.31 14.92
N ALA A 29 -3.67 -9.39 14.35
CA ALA A 29 -2.41 -9.04 15.01
C ALA A 29 -2.10 -7.54 14.86
N ASP A 30 -1.21 -7.00 15.73
CA ASP A 30 -0.74 -5.61 15.61
C ASP A 30 0.21 -5.40 14.43
N LYS A 31 0.90 -6.48 14.03
CA LYS A 31 1.79 -6.52 12.86
C LYS A 31 1.03 -7.14 11.69
N VAL A 32 0.90 -6.36 10.61
CA VAL A 32 0.12 -6.74 9.44
C VAL A 32 0.97 -6.69 8.17
N ILE A 33 0.96 -7.78 7.43
CA ILE A 33 1.55 -7.85 6.09
C ILE A 33 0.42 -7.82 5.07
N LEU A 34 0.49 -6.87 4.13
CA LEU A 34 -0.42 -6.79 2.99
C LEU A 34 0.29 -7.29 1.73
N VAL A 35 -0.46 -8.04 0.92
CA VAL A 35 0.00 -8.51 -0.40
C VAL A 35 -1.13 -8.31 -1.42
N GLY A 36 -0.81 -8.11 -2.70
CA GLY A 36 -1.85 -7.97 -3.73
C GLY A 36 -2.50 -9.31 -4.09
N ASP A 37 -1.69 -10.36 -4.23
CA ASP A 37 -2.10 -11.69 -4.71
C ASP A 37 -2.50 -12.60 -3.53
N PRO A 38 -3.72 -13.17 -3.51
CA PRO A 38 -4.14 -14.16 -2.51
C PRO A 38 -3.19 -15.37 -2.41
N GLY A 39 -2.57 -15.79 -3.52
CA GLY A 39 -1.55 -16.86 -3.52
C GLY A 39 -0.30 -16.51 -2.71
N ARG A 40 0.05 -15.22 -2.64
CA ARG A 40 1.19 -14.75 -1.84
C ARG A 40 0.92 -14.80 -0.34
N VAL A 41 -0.34 -14.76 0.10
CA VAL A 41 -0.71 -14.96 1.51
C VAL A 41 -0.21 -16.33 2.00
N ALA A 42 -0.46 -17.38 1.22
CA ALA A 42 0.03 -18.72 1.56
C ALA A 42 1.57 -18.79 1.60
N LEU A 43 2.26 -18.08 0.69
CA LEU A 43 3.71 -18.01 0.65
C LEU A 43 4.28 -17.32 1.90
N VAL A 44 3.72 -16.19 2.33
CA VAL A 44 4.11 -15.52 3.59
C VAL A 44 3.84 -16.45 4.78
N ALA A 45 2.64 -17.02 4.86
CA ALA A 45 2.24 -17.90 5.96
C ALA A 45 2.97 -19.26 5.98
N SER A 46 3.67 -19.63 4.90
CA SER A 46 4.53 -20.83 4.89
C SER A 46 5.76 -20.69 5.78
N HIS A 47 6.14 -19.44 6.14
CA HIS A 47 7.21 -19.16 7.09
C HIS A 47 6.74 -19.08 8.53
N PHE A 48 5.43 -19.12 8.80
CA PHE A 48 4.91 -19.06 10.17
C PHE A 48 5.18 -20.36 10.94
N ASP A 49 5.55 -20.21 12.21
CA ASP A 49 5.74 -21.33 13.13
C ASP A 49 4.40 -21.99 13.47
N THR A 50 3.35 -21.17 13.64
CA THR A 50 1.97 -21.61 13.91
C THR A 50 0.98 -20.81 13.09
N LYS A 51 -0.21 -21.38 12.86
CA LYS A 51 -1.36 -20.70 12.26
C LYS A 51 -2.54 -20.76 13.23
N GLU A 52 -3.17 -19.60 13.47
CA GLU A 52 -4.32 -19.45 14.38
C GLU A 52 -5.64 -19.37 13.62
N CYS A 53 -5.63 -18.69 12.48
CA CYS A 53 -6.81 -18.42 11.67
C CYS A 53 -6.43 -18.41 10.19
N GLU A 54 -7.31 -18.96 9.35
CA GLU A 54 -7.26 -18.83 7.91
C GLU A 54 -8.68 -18.58 7.40
N VAL A 55 -8.88 -17.47 6.67
CA VAL A 55 -10.17 -17.06 6.12
C VAL A 55 -9.96 -16.62 4.67
N GLU A 56 -10.93 -16.93 3.80
CA GLU A 56 -10.93 -16.50 2.41
C GLU A 56 -12.33 -16.01 2.03
N SER A 57 -12.38 -14.80 1.47
CA SER A 57 -13.60 -14.17 0.98
C SER A 57 -13.26 -13.28 -0.21
N ARG A 58 -13.84 -13.56 -1.36
CA ARG A 58 -13.57 -12.85 -2.63
C ARG A 58 -12.06 -12.88 -2.96
N GLU A 59 -11.44 -11.71 -3.21
CA GLU A 59 -9.99 -11.54 -3.39
C GLU A 59 -9.21 -11.42 -2.07
N PHE A 60 -9.90 -11.41 -0.95
CA PHE A 60 -9.30 -11.26 0.37
C PHE A 60 -9.06 -12.64 1.00
N ARG A 61 -7.82 -12.98 1.22
CA ARG A 61 -7.41 -14.14 2.00
C ARG A 61 -6.57 -13.66 3.17
N THR A 62 -6.88 -14.10 4.37
CA THR A 62 -6.20 -13.71 5.60
C THR A 62 -5.73 -14.95 6.36
N ILE A 63 -4.47 -14.91 6.79
CA ILE A 63 -3.91 -15.91 7.71
C ILE A 63 -3.23 -15.17 8.85
N THR A 64 -3.58 -15.52 10.08
CA THR A 64 -2.89 -15.05 11.29
C THR A 64 -2.12 -16.21 11.91
N GLY A 65 -0.93 -15.92 12.41
CA GLY A 65 -0.06 -16.92 13.04
C GLY A 65 1.14 -16.27 13.72
N THR A 66 2.15 -17.07 14.03
CA THR A 66 3.37 -16.60 14.68
C THR A 66 4.59 -16.85 13.79
N TYR A 67 5.53 -15.92 13.82
CA TYR A 67 6.84 -16.03 13.19
C TYR A 67 7.91 -15.57 14.19
N GLN A 68 8.79 -16.49 14.60
CA GLN A 68 9.84 -16.21 15.59
C GLN A 68 9.30 -15.48 16.85
N GLY A 69 8.16 -15.97 17.37
CA GLY A 69 7.48 -15.41 18.54
C GLY A 69 6.70 -14.12 18.29
N LYS A 70 6.72 -13.53 17.10
CA LYS A 70 5.90 -12.37 16.70
C LYS A 70 4.56 -12.87 16.14
N ARG A 71 3.44 -12.34 16.64
CA ARG A 71 2.11 -12.59 16.08
C ARG A 71 1.90 -11.67 14.88
N ILE A 72 1.60 -12.22 13.72
CA ILE A 72 1.49 -11.53 12.44
C ILE A 72 0.19 -11.96 11.73
N THR A 73 -0.52 -10.98 11.19
CA THR A 73 -1.61 -11.19 10.23
C THR A 73 -1.10 -10.89 8.83
N VAL A 74 -1.27 -11.81 7.89
CA VAL A 74 -1.07 -11.54 6.46
C VAL A 74 -2.42 -11.57 5.76
N THR A 75 -2.72 -10.55 4.94
CA THR A 75 -3.95 -10.50 4.14
C THR A 75 -3.68 -9.98 2.73
N SER A 76 -4.42 -10.51 1.75
CA SER A 76 -4.41 -9.99 0.39
C SER A 76 -5.35 -8.79 0.28
N THR A 77 -4.96 -7.84 -0.58
CA THR A 77 -5.77 -6.67 -0.89
C THR A 77 -6.46 -6.77 -2.25
N GLY A 78 -6.04 -7.71 -3.12
CA GLY A 78 -6.28 -7.54 -4.55
C GLY A 78 -5.42 -6.41 -5.14
N ILE A 79 -5.85 -5.81 -6.23
CA ILE A 79 -5.14 -4.79 -6.98
C ILE A 79 -5.88 -3.45 -6.85
N GLY A 80 -5.13 -2.37 -6.57
CA GLY A 80 -5.59 -1.00 -6.65
C GLY A 80 -5.94 -0.35 -5.32
N CYS A 81 -5.99 0.98 -5.35
CA CYS A 81 -6.22 1.83 -4.18
C CYS A 81 -7.64 1.70 -3.61
N ASP A 82 -8.63 1.41 -4.43
CA ASP A 82 -10.02 1.16 -4.06
C ASP A 82 -10.15 -0.07 -3.14
N ASN A 83 -9.45 -1.16 -3.47
CA ASN A 83 -9.38 -2.33 -2.58
C ASN A 83 -8.63 -2.02 -1.27
N VAL A 84 -7.54 -1.24 -1.34
CA VAL A 84 -6.82 -0.81 -0.13
C VAL A 84 -7.71 0.04 0.79
N ASP A 85 -8.62 0.83 0.24
CA ASP A 85 -9.62 1.57 1.02
C ASP A 85 -10.47 0.64 1.88
N ILE A 86 -10.99 -0.43 1.29
CA ILE A 86 -11.76 -1.45 2.01
C ILE A 86 -10.91 -2.08 3.12
N VAL A 87 -9.73 -2.58 2.76
CA VAL A 87 -8.86 -3.30 3.68
C VAL A 87 -8.45 -2.44 4.86
N MET A 88 -8.00 -1.19 4.62
CA MET A 88 -7.53 -0.30 5.69
C MET A 88 -8.65 0.11 6.63
N ASN A 89 -9.84 0.41 6.13
CA ASN A 89 -10.98 0.75 6.98
C ASN A 89 -11.47 -0.46 7.79
N GLU A 90 -11.46 -1.66 7.22
CA GLU A 90 -11.86 -2.87 7.96
C GLU A 90 -10.80 -3.31 8.98
N LEU A 91 -9.50 -3.14 8.70
CA LEU A 91 -8.43 -3.40 9.68
C LEU A 91 -8.48 -2.42 10.85
N ASP A 92 -8.72 -1.13 10.58
CA ASP A 92 -8.91 -0.13 11.64
C ASP A 92 -10.16 -0.43 12.48
N ALA A 93 -11.26 -0.81 11.84
CA ALA A 93 -12.49 -1.21 12.55
C ALA A 93 -12.25 -2.43 13.45
N LEU A 94 -11.55 -3.46 12.98
CA LEU A 94 -11.17 -4.64 13.77
C LEU A 94 -10.28 -4.29 14.97
N ALA A 95 -9.42 -3.27 14.82
CA ALA A 95 -8.51 -2.84 15.89
C ALA A 95 -9.19 -1.90 16.89
N ASN A 96 -10.08 -1.00 16.45
CA ASN A 96 -10.44 0.18 17.21
C ASN A 96 -11.95 0.36 17.46
N ILE A 97 -12.80 -0.55 16.95
CA ILE A 97 -14.25 -0.52 17.18
C ILE A 97 -14.69 -1.76 17.95
N ASN A 98 -15.50 -1.57 18.97
CA ASN A 98 -16.19 -2.66 19.65
C ASN A 98 -17.40 -3.09 18.81
N PHE A 99 -17.36 -4.30 18.24
CA PHE A 99 -18.41 -4.81 17.35
C PHE A 99 -19.76 -5.09 18.03
N GLN A 100 -19.77 -5.28 19.36
CA GLN A 100 -21.00 -5.48 20.13
C GLN A 100 -21.73 -4.17 20.39
N THR A 101 -21.02 -3.12 20.83
CA THR A 101 -21.59 -1.81 21.11
C THR A 101 -21.60 -0.87 19.89
N ARG A 102 -20.82 -1.19 18.85
CA ARG A 102 -20.61 -0.37 17.67
C ARG A 102 -20.05 1.02 17.98
N GLU A 103 -19.21 1.11 18.98
CA GLU A 103 -18.57 2.35 19.43
C GLU A 103 -17.05 2.20 19.39
N GLU A 104 -16.35 3.32 19.33
CA GLU A 104 -14.88 3.33 19.44
C GLU A 104 -14.43 2.68 20.76
N ASN A 105 -13.35 1.90 20.70
CA ASN A 105 -12.71 1.34 21.88
C ASN A 105 -12.15 2.46 22.79
N ASP A 106 -12.01 2.20 24.09
CA ASP A 106 -11.43 3.16 25.04
C ASP A 106 -9.94 3.39 24.81
N THR A 107 -9.26 2.37 24.29
CA THR A 107 -7.82 2.41 24.01
C THR A 107 -7.59 2.23 22.51
N PHE A 108 -6.88 3.18 21.94
CA PHE A 108 -6.46 3.09 20.54
C PHE A 108 -5.39 2.00 20.37
N ARG A 109 -5.61 1.10 19.42
CA ARG A 109 -4.70 0.03 19.03
C ARG A 109 -4.02 0.40 17.72
N GLN A 110 -2.72 0.75 17.76
CA GLN A 110 -1.93 1.09 16.60
C GLN A 110 -1.46 -0.17 15.88
N LEU A 111 -1.68 -0.23 14.57
CA LEU A 111 -1.16 -1.29 13.70
C LEU A 111 0.17 -0.84 13.05
N GLU A 112 1.08 -1.80 12.86
CA GLU A 112 2.26 -1.68 12.01
C GLU A 112 2.03 -2.49 10.73
N ILE A 113 1.95 -1.81 9.58
CA ILE A 113 1.50 -2.41 8.33
C ILE A 113 2.60 -2.31 7.26
N VAL A 114 3.03 -3.45 6.72
CA VAL A 114 3.99 -3.48 5.62
C VAL A 114 3.38 -4.21 4.42
N ARG A 115 3.25 -3.50 3.30
CA ARG A 115 2.82 -4.12 2.05
C ARG A 115 4.02 -4.64 1.28
N ILE A 116 3.94 -5.90 0.81
CA ILE A 116 4.95 -6.53 -0.06
C ILE A 116 4.38 -6.67 -1.46
N GLY A 117 4.95 -5.95 -2.41
CA GLY A 117 4.48 -5.89 -3.80
C GLY A 117 5.58 -6.05 -4.85
N THR A 118 5.19 -5.77 -6.08
CA THR A 118 6.08 -5.66 -7.24
C THR A 118 5.87 -4.31 -7.92
N CYS A 119 6.88 -3.81 -8.61
CA CYS A 119 6.82 -2.50 -9.25
C CYS A 119 7.60 -2.43 -10.56
N GLY A 120 7.38 -1.35 -11.30
CA GLY A 120 8.20 -0.97 -12.45
C GLY A 120 9.19 0.12 -12.06
N GLY A 121 10.49 -0.14 -12.24
CA GLY A 121 11.55 0.86 -12.03
C GLY A 121 11.53 1.96 -13.08
N LEU A 122 11.87 3.19 -12.66
CA LEU A 122 11.89 4.39 -13.49
C LEU A 122 13.27 5.06 -13.58
N GLN A 123 14.26 4.55 -12.86
CA GLN A 123 15.58 5.16 -12.84
C GLN A 123 16.65 4.12 -13.19
N PRO A 124 17.81 4.54 -13.75
CA PRO A 124 18.92 3.61 -14.06
C PRO A 124 19.42 2.88 -12.82
N TYR A 125 19.34 3.48 -11.63
CA TYR A 125 19.78 2.89 -10.37
C TYR A 125 18.73 1.99 -9.69
N THR A 126 17.59 1.73 -10.35
CA THR A 126 16.56 0.77 -9.91
C THR A 126 16.39 -0.37 -10.93
N PRO A 127 17.45 -1.16 -11.22
CA PRO A 127 17.36 -2.29 -12.16
C PRO A 127 16.41 -3.38 -11.62
N VAL A 128 16.06 -4.32 -12.51
CA VAL A 128 15.25 -5.50 -12.15
C VAL A 128 15.89 -6.27 -11.00
N GLY A 129 15.10 -6.59 -9.99
CA GLY A 129 15.54 -7.26 -8.76
C GLY A 129 15.87 -6.31 -7.60
N THR A 130 15.88 -4.99 -7.82
CA THR A 130 16.04 -4.01 -6.73
C THR A 130 14.83 -4.03 -5.79
N TYR A 131 15.06 -3.96 -4.48
CA TYR A 131 14.03 -3.72 -3.49
C TYR A 131 13.90 -2.22 -3.23
N ILE A 132 12.67 -1.72 -3.31
CA ILE A 132 12.34 -0.30 -3.07
C ILE A 132 11.36 -0.24 -1.89
N CYS A 133 11.76 0.45 -0.83
CA CYS A 133 10.87 0.84 0.27
C CYS A 133 10.32 2.23 -0.02
N SER A 134 9.00 2.35 -0.13
CA SER A 134 8.31 3.61 -0.44
C SER A 134 8.34 4.55 0.76
N ALA A 135 9.39 5.37 0.85
CA ALA A 135 9.50 6.42 1.86
C ALA A 135 8.51 7.56 1.60
N ILE A 136 8.23 7.84 0.32
CA ILE A 136 7.24 8.79 -0.14
C ILE A 136 6.38 8.11 -1.22
N SER A 137 5.08 8.30 -1.14
CA SER A 137 4.13 7.83 -2.14
C SER A 137 3.39 8.99 -2.79
N VAL A 138 3.25 8.93 -4.10
CA VAL A 138 2.50 9.90 -4.91
C VAL A 138 1.27 9.19 -5.45
N GLY A 139 0.09 9.64 -5.07
CA GLY A 139 -1.18 9.06 -5.53
C GLY A 139 -1.73 9.76 -6.76
N PHE A 140 -1.85 9.04 -7.87
CA PHE A 140 -2.60 9.45 -9.05
C PHE A 140 -4.02 8.84 -9.07
N ASP A 141 -4.40 8.19 -8.00
CA ASP A 141 -5.70 7.55 -7.81
C ASP A 141 -6.79 8.52 -7.31
N GLY A 142 -6.38 9.57 -6.58
CA GLY A 142 -7.28 10.58 -6.02
C GLY A 142 -8.06 10.15 -4.78
N LEU A 143 -7.88 8.95 -4.27
CA LEU A 143 -8.67 8.38 -3.17
C LEU A 143 -8.66 9.27 -1.92
N LEU A 144 -7.49 9.76 -1.52
CA LEU A 144 -7.36 10.50 -0.28
C LEU A 144 -8.09 11.86 -0.29
N ASN A 145 -8.44 12.38 -1.46
CA ASN A 145 -9.22 13.62 -1.60
C ASN A 145 -10.67 13.50 -1.07
N PHE A 146 -11.16 12.28 -0.85
CA PHE A 146 -12.48 12.01 -0.26
C PHE A 146 -12.47 12.01 1.27
N TYR A 147 -11.29 12.10 1.91
CA TYR A 147 -11.15 12.06 3.37
C TYR A 147 -10.83 13.41 3.97
N GLU A 148 -11.53 13.77 5.04
CA GLU A 148 -11.21 14.95 5.84
C GLU A 148 -9.82 14.80 6.48
N GLY A 149 -9.11 15.91 6.68
CA GLY A 149 -7.75 15.89 7.26
C GLY A 149 -6.64 15.61 6.24
N ARG A 150 -6.96 15.31 4.98
CA ARG A 150 -6.00 15.03 3.90
C ARG A 150 -4.84 16.04 3.88
N ASN A 151 -5.13 17.34 3.93
CA ASN A 151 -4.12 18.39 3.84
C ASN A 151 -3.19 18.46 5.08
N ALA A 152 -3.59 17.91 6.21
CA ALA A 152 -2.76 17.86 7.41
C ALA A 152 -1.69 16.75 7.34
N VAL A 153 -1.88 15.74 6.49
CA VAL A 153 -0.98 14.59 6.35
C VAL A 153 -0.18 14.59 5.05
N CYS A 154 -0.56 15.41 4.06
CA CYS A 154 0.09 15.47 2.74
C CYS A 154 1.21 16.50 2.67
N ASP A 155 2.20 16.23 1.80
CA ASP A 155 3.27 17.17 1.43
C ASP A 155 2.79 18.12 0.33
N LEU A 156 2.05 19.16 0.72
CA LEU A 156 1.47 20.13 -0.21
C LEU A 156 2.52 20.90 -1.05
N PRO A 157 3.72 21.24 -0.54
CA PRO A 157 4.79 21.81 -1.36
C PRO A 157 5.24 20.89 -2.50
N MET A 158 5.48 19.60 -2.21
CA MET A 158 5.88 18.63 -3.23
C MET A 158 4.76 18.37 -4.25
N GLU A 159 3.50 18.34 -3.81
CA GLU A 159 2.33 18.26 -4.73
C GLU A 159 2.31 19.40 -5.75
N ARG A 160 2.49 20.64 -5.27
CA ARG A 160 2.52 21.81 -6.16
C ARG A 160 3.70 21.77 -7.13
N ALA A 161 4.88 21.35 -6.64
CA ALA A 161 6.06 21.19 -7.49
C ALA A 161 5.83 20.15 -8.58
N LEU A 162 5.23 19.01 -8.24
CA LEU A 162 4.90 17.94 -9.18
C LEU A 162 3.89 18.39 -10.23
N LEU A 163 2.80 19.01 -9.82
CA LEU A 163 1.77 19.52 -10.74
C LEU A 163 2.35 20.53 -11.74
N ASN A 164 3.17 21.45 -11.26
CA ASN A 164 3.85 22.43 -12.11
C ASN A 164 4.79 21.76 -13.12
N HIS A 165 5.55 20.75 -12.69
CA HIS A 165 6.46 20.00 -13.54
C HIS A 165 5.74 19.19 -14.61
N LEU A 166 4.67 18.48 -14.24
CA LEU A 166 3.87 17.68 -15.16
C LEU A 166 3.18 18.55 -16.23
N GLY A 167 2.81 19.77 -15.87
CA GLY A 167 2.14 20.70 -16.79
C GLY A 167 0.81 20.16 -17.34
N TRP A 168 0.16 19.24 -16.60
CA TRP A 168 -1.11 18.66 -17.02
C TRP A 168 -2.21 19.70 -17.03
N THR A 169 -3.09 19.58 -18.03
CA THR A 169 -4.24 20.47 -18.22
C THR A 169 -5.50 19.64 -18.54
N GLY A 170 -6.67 20.27 -18.41
CA GLY A 170 -7.93 19.62 -18.73
C GLY A 170 -8.19 18.37 -17.86
N ASN A 171 -8.61 17.29 -18.49
CA ASN A 171 -9.00 16.06 -17.79
C ASN A 171 -7.85 15.36 -17.05
N LEU A 172 -6.60 15.64 -17.39
CA LEU A 172 -5.46 15.07 -16.67
C LEU A 172 -5.24 15.68 -15.28
N CYS A 173 -5.81 16.85 -15.00
CA CYS A 173 -5.73 17.47 -13.68
C CYS A 173 -6.66 16.86 -12.65
N ALA A 174 -7.58 15.98 -13.06
CA ALA A 174 -8.53 15.34 -12.18
C ALA A 174 -8.35 13.80 -12.25
N PRO A 175 -8.14 13.14 -11.11
CA PRO A 175 -8.03 13.68 -9.74
C PRO A 175 -6.67 14.31 -9.48
N ALA A 176 -6.64 15.36 -8.64
CA ALA A 176 -5.40 16.01 -8.26
C ALA A 176 -4.47 15.01 -7.54
N PRO A 177 -3.18 14.92 -7.90
CA PRO A 177 -2.22 14.09 -7.19
C PRO A 177 -2.10 14.49 -5.72
N TYR A 178 -1.77 13.52 -4.88
CA TYR A 178 -1.41 13.78 -3.50
C TYR A 178 -0.09 13.08 -3.14
N VAL A 179 0.64 13.66 -2.18
CA VAL A 179 1.96 13.16 -1.77
C VAL A 179 1.96 12.88 -0.28
N ILE A 180 2.33 11.66 0.09
CA ILE A 180 2.35 11.17 1.45
C ILE A 180 3.73 10.63 1.81
N HIS A 181 4.25 11.04 2.97
CA HIS A 181 5.40 10.39 3.59
C HIS A 181 4.93 9.18 4.41
N ALA A 182 5.55 8.03 4.20
CA ALA A 182 5.35 6.86 5.04
C ALA A 182 5.83 7.12 6.48
N ASN A 183 5.54 6.21 7.41
CA ASN A 183 6.08 6.34 8.78
C ASN A 183 7.60 6.14 8.76
N GLU A 184 8.37 7.15 9.16
CA GLU A 184 9.83 7.18 9.06
C GLU A 184 10.50 6.07 9.87
N GLU A 185 10.06 5.87 11.12
CA GLU A 185 10.59 4.81 12.00
C GLU A 185 10.42 3.41 11.36
N LEU A 186 9.23 3.16 10.78
CA LEU A 186 8.95 1.90 10.09
C LEU A 186 9.78 1.76 8.82
N VAL A 187 9.92 2.83 8.03
CA VAL A 187 10.78 2.86 6.83
C VAL A 187 12.23 2.57 7.20
N ASP A 188 12.77 3.20 8.26
CA ASP A 188 14.15 3.00 8.72
C ASP A 188 14.41 1.55 9.10
N ARG A 189 13.49 0.95 9.84
CA ARG A 189 13.59 -0.44 10.28
C ARG A 189 13.47 -1.42 9.11
N ILE A 190 12.50 -1.23 8.23
CA ILE A 190 12.21 -2.14 7.12
C ILE A 190 13.24 -2.02 5.99
N ALA A 191 13.59 -0.80 5.58
CA ALA A 191 14.51 -0.60 4.46
C ALA A 191 15.96 -1.03 4.79
N GLY A 192 16.38 -0.87 6.04
CA GLY A 192 17.76 -1.14 6.41
C GLY A 192 18.75 -0.39 5.50
N THR A 193 19.82 -1.07 5.09
CA THR A 193 20.85 -0.57 4.17
C THR A 193 20.79 -1.21 2.77
N ASP A 194 19.89 -2.17 2.58
CA ASP A 194 19.81 -3.05 1.40
C ASP A 194 18.63 -2.75 0.49
N MET A 195 17.83 -1.74 0.81
CA MET A 195 16.72 -1.28 -0.02
C MET A 195 16.88 0.20 -0.41
N VAL A 196 16.41 0.54 -1.58
CA VAL A 196 16.30 1.93 -2.02
C VAL A 196 15.10 2.57 -1.31
N ARG A 197 15.32 3.69 -0.60
CA ARG A 197 14.24 4.52 -0.05
C ARG A 197 13.69 5.38 -1.17
N GLY A 198 12.57 4.96 -1.74
CA GLY A 198 12.04 5.50 -2.99
C GLY A 198 10.92 6.52 -2.83
N VAL A 199 10.70 7.26 -3.92
CA VAL A 199 9.47 8.00 -4.20
C VAL A 199 8.67 7.15 -5.19
N THR A 200 7.57 6.58 -4.74
CA THR A 200 6.76 5.62 -5.49
C THR A 200 5.49 6.29 -6.00
N VAL A 201 5.18 6.14 -7.28
CA VAL A 201 3.87 6.57 -7.83
C VAL A 201 2.90 5.40 -7.81
N ALA A 202 1.77 5.58 -7.15
CA ALA A 202 0.63 4.69 -7.18
C ALA A 202 -0.41 5.21 -8.20
N CYS A 203 -0.77 4.36 -9.15
CA CYS A 203 -1.69 4.71 -10.22
C CYS A 203 -2.99 3.91 -10.12
N GLY A 204 -4.13 4.55 -10.39
CA GLY A 204 -5.44 3.90 -10.47
C GLY A 204 -5.62 2.96 -11.67
N GLY A 205 -4.56 2.61 -12.39
CA GLY A 205 -4.59 1.68 -13.51
C GLY A 205 -3.19 1.30 -13.99
N PHE A 206 -3.08 0.11 -14.60
CA PHE A 206 -1.80 -0.44 -15.05
C PHE A 206 -1.34 0.09 -16.41
N PHE A 207 -2.27 0.39 -17.32
CA PHE A 207 -1.94 0.81 -18.69
C PHE A 207 -1.83 2.33 -18.81
N GLY A 208 -2.90 3.01 -19.18
CA GLY A 208 -2.90 4.47 -19.42
C GLY A 208 -2.35 5.29 -18.25
N PRO A 209 -2.81 5.10 -17.00
CA PRO A 209 -2.28 5.85 -15.86
C PRO A 209 -0.78 5.66 -15.60
N GLN A 210 -0.20 4.53 -16.01
CA GLN A 210 1.24 4.29 -15.98
C GLN A 210 1.93 4.54 -17.33
N GLY A 211 1.29 5.22 -18.28
CA GLY A 211 1.86 5.56 -19.56
C GLY A 211 2.16 4.34 -20.46
N ARG A 212 1.38 3.25 -20.33
CA ARG A 212 1.43 2.12 -21.26
C ARG A 212 0.33 2.29 -22.29
N GLN A 213 0.72 2.33 -23.55
CA GLN A 213 -0.21 2.41 -24.67
C GLN A 213 -0.36 1.05 -25.34
N LEU A 214 -1.59 0.60 -25.53
CA LEU A 214 -1.95 -0.47 -26.45
C LEU A 214 -2.70 0.15 -27.64
N ARG A 215 -3.99 -0.20 -27.83
CA ARG A 215 -4.81 0.32 -28.93
C ARG A 215 -5.31 1.75 -28.70
N ILE A 216 -5.54 2.12 -27.44
CA ILE A 216 -6.03 3.45 -27.07
C ILE A 216 -4.82 4.38 -26.89
N PRO A 217 -4.75 5.52 -27.58
CA PRO A 217 -3.68 6.48 -27.41
C PRO A 217 -3.75 7.12 -26.02
N LEU A 218 -2.57 7.52 -25.51
CA LEU A 218 -2.47 8.24 -24.25
C LEU A 218 -2.91 9.70 -24.42
N ALA A 219 -3.50 10.27 -23.38
CA ALA A 219 -3.84 11.69 -23.33
C ALA A 219 -2.56 12.57 -23.30
N ASP A 220 -1.51 12.10 -22.61
CA ASP A 220 -0.17 12.69 -22.67
C ASP A 220 0.85 11.60 -23.04
N PRO A 221 1.31 11.54 -24.30
CA PRO A 221 2.29 10.55 -24.74
C PRO A 221 3.67 10.73 -24.08
N HIS A 222 3.96 11.90 -23.49
CA HIS A 222 5.21 12.24 -22.79
C HIS A 222 5.11 12.10 -21.26
N GLN A 223 4.00 11.55 -20.76
CA GLN A 223 3.75 11.41 -19.32
C GLN A 223 4.94 10.76 -18.57
N ASN A 224 5.49 9.68 -19.10
CA ASN A 224 6.55 8.95 -18.43
C ASN A 224 7.88 9.72 -18.39
N GLU A 225 8.21 10.45 -19.46
CA GLU A 225 9.39 11.32 -19.51
C GLU A 225 9.32 12.42 -18.45
N LYS A 226 8.13 13.02 -18.29
CA LYS A 226 7.88 14.02 -17.26
C LYS A 226 8.00 13.44 -15.86
N ILE A 227 7.42 12.27 -15.60
CA ILE A 227 7.47 11.61 -14.28
C ILE A 227 8.90 11.19 -13.95
N GLU A 228 9.63 10.60 -14.91
CA GLU A 228 11.02 10.17 -14.74
C GLU A 228 11.97 11.35 -14.45
N SER A 229 11.76 12.49 -15.12
CA SER A 229 12.59 13.69 -14.96
C SER A 229 12.24 14.54 -13.74
N PHE A 230 11.12 14.28 -13.06
CA PHE A 230 10.74 15.03 -11.87
C PHE A 230 11.77 14.87 -10.76
N GLU A 231 12.21 16.00 -10.22
CA GLU A 231 13.11 16.05 -9.07
C GLU A 231 12.62 17.11 -8.08
N TYR A 232 12.58 16.72 -6.81
CA TYR A 232 12.23 17.62 -5.70
C TYR A 232 13.17 17.39 -4.53
N GLN A 233 13.92 18.42 -4.12
CA GLN A 233 14.90 18.34 -3.03
C GLN A 233 15.91 17.17 -3.18
N GLY A 234 16.41 16.94 -4.40
CA GLY A 234 17.36 15.88 -4.73
C GLY A 234 16.75 14.46 -4.80
N ARG A 235 15.42 14.34 -4.72
CA ARG A 235 14.71 13.07 -4.81
C ARG A 235 13.98 12.95 -6.14
N ARG A 236 14.14 11.82 -6.81
CA ARG A 236 13.44 11.49 -8.05
C ARG A 236 12.41 10.40 -7.83
N ILE A 237 11.39 10.36 -8.66
CA ILE A 237 10.43 9.25 -8.67
C ILE A 237 11.17 7.98 -9.10
N THR A 238 11.09 6.93 -8.29
CA THR A 238 11.88 5.69 -8.45
C THR A 238 11.13 4.59 -9.18
N ASN A 239 9.82 4.51 -9.00
CA ASN A 239 9.03 3.37 -9.49
C ASN A 239 7.53 3.66 -9.56
N PHE A 240 6.83 2.80 -10.31
CA PHE A 240 5.38 2.71 -10.36
C PHE A 240 4.86 1.45 -9.68
N GLU A 241 3.75 1.57 -8.96
CA GLU A 241 2.88 0.48 -8.51
C GLU A 241 1.42 0.99 -8.41
N MET A 242 0.54 0.39 -7.61
CA MET A 242 -0.89 0.70 -7.66
C MET A 242 -1.57 0.91 -6.29
N GLU A 243 -0.86 0.88 -5.15
CA GLU A 243 -1.50 0.83 -3.81
C GLU A 243 -0.82 1.69 -2.73
N SER A 244 0.47 2.04 -2.87
CA SER A 244 1.28 2.62 -1.78
C SER A 244 0.76 3.96 -1.26
N SER A 245 0.15 4.77 -2.11
CA SER A 245 -0.38 6.08 -1.74
C SER A 245 -1.61 5.96 -0.83
N ALA A 246 -2.56 5.11 -1.20
CA ALA A 246 -3.75 4.84 -0.40
C ALA A 246 -3.36 4.25 0.96
N LEU A 247 -2.45 3.25 0.97
CA LEU A 247 -1.98 2.64 2.20
C LEU A 247 -1.34 3.68 3.14
N ALA A 248 -0.36 4.44 2.65
CA ALA A 248 0.34 5.43 3.47
C ALA A 248 -0.60 6.55 3.94
N GLY A 249 -1.50 7.01 3.08
CA GLY A 249 -2.45 8.08 3.37
C GLY A 249 -3.48 7.69 4.40
N LEU A 250 -4.16 6.57 4.20
CA LEU A 250 -5.16 6.07 5.14
C LEU A 250 -4.55 5.71 6.49
N ALA A 251 -3.39 5.04 6.50
CA ALA A 251 -2.69 4.73 7.74
C ALA A 251 -2.38 5.99 8.56
N ARG A 252 -1.91 7.07 7.91
CA ARG A 252 -1.65 8.34 8.61
C ARG A 252 -2.91 9.01 9.14
N LEU A 253 -4.00 8.98 8.38
CA LEU A 253 -5.29 9.53 8.83
C LEU A 253 -5.88 8.73 9.99
N GLN A 254 -5.70 7.41 9.99
CA GLN A 254 -6.19 6.48 11.01
C GLN A 254 -5.24 6.36 12.22
N GLY A 255 -4.02 6.93 12.17
CA GLY A 255 -3.04 6.87 13.27
C GLY A 255 -2.19 5.59 13.29
N HIS A 256 -2.18 4.80 12.22
CA HIS A 256 -1.36 3.61 12.05
C HIS A 256 0.01 3.92 11.44
N LYS A 257 0.96 2.98 11.55
CA LYS A 257 2.24 3.02 10.85
C LYS A 257 2.16 2.14 9.61
N ALA A 258 2.54 2.68 8.45
CA ALA A 258 2.55 1.89 7.22
C ALA A 258 3.70 2.26 6.28
N THR A 259 4.16 1.26 5.51
CA THR A 259 5.03 1.44 4.34
C THR A 259 4.79 0.33 3.32
N THR A 260 5.25 0.54 2.09
CA THR A 260 5.23 -0.46 1.02
C THR A 260 6.64 -0.82 0.62
N VAL A 261 6.91 -2.11 0.44
CA VAL A 261 8.15 -2.60 -0.16
C VAL A 261 7.82 -3.34 -1.44
N CYS A 262 8.49 -2.97 -2.52
CA CYS A 262 8.30 -3.60 -3.83
C CYS A 262 9.62 -4.12 -4.38
N MET A 263 9.55 -5.27 -5.06
CA MET A 263 10.62 -5.71 -5.93
C MET A 263 10.39 -5.18 -7.34
N VAL A 264 11.41 -4.62 -7.95
CA VAL A 264 11.40 -4.20 -9.36
C VAL A 264 11.37 -5.43 -10.26
N ILE A 265 10.29 -5.61 -11.02
CA ILE A 265 10.13 -6.73 -11.98
C ILE A 265 10.25 -6.29 -13.44
N ALA A 266 10.17 -5.00 -13.70
CA ALA A 266 10.39 -4.39 -15.00
C ALA A 266 11.06 -3.03 -14.83
N ASN A 267 12.00 -2.67 -15.70
CA ASN A 267 12.60 -1.33 -15.72
C ASN A 267 12.37 -0.71 -17.10
N ARG A 268 11.70 0.45 -17.13
CA ARG A 268 11.32 1.12 -18.38
C ARG A 268 12.49 1.77 -19.09
N VAL A 269 13.43 2.30 -18.33
CA VAL A 269 14.65 2.94 -18.87
C VAL A 269 15.53 1.90 -19.54
N ALA A 270 15.74 0.76 -18.86
CA ALA A 270 16.53 -0.35 -19.41
C ALA A 270 15.75 -1.20 -20.42
N LYS A 271 14.42 -1.02 -20.53
CA LYS A 271 13.50 -1.85 -21.35
C LYS A 271 13.57 -3.34 -20.98
N GLU A 272 13.80 -3.64 -19.72
CA GLU A 272 13.91 -4.98 -19.16
C GLU A 272 12.64 -5.41 -18.44
N ALA A 273 12.29 -6.68 -18.51
CA ALA A 273 11.25 -7.30 -17.70
C ALA A 273 11.66 -8.72 -17.30
N ASN A 274 11.33 -9.10 -16.07
CA ASN A 274 11.55 -10.44 -15.56
C ASN A 274 10.23 -11.04 -15.09
N THR A 275 9.73 -12.05 -15.79
CA THR A 275 8.54 -12.81 -15.41
C THR A 275 8.82 -13.93 -14.41
N GLY A 276 10.09 -14.31 -14.24
CA GLY A 276 10.55 -15.36 -13.32
C GLY A 276 10.83 -14.90 -11.89
N TYR A 277 10.24 -13.78 -11.44
CA TYR A 277 10.53 -13.12 -10.15
C TYR A 277 10.05 -13.89 -8.91
N LYS A 278 9.23 -14.94 -9.07
CA LYS A 278 8.56 -15.62 -7.94
C LYS A 278 9.52 -16.13 -6.85
N ASN A 279 10.69 -16.64 -7.23
CA ASN A 279 11.67 -17.13 -6.26
C ASN A 279 12.33 -15.99 -5.45
N LYS A 280 12.57 -14.84 -6.11
CA LYS A 280 13.18 -13.66 -5.45
C LYS A 280 12.22 -12.92 -4.52
N ILE A 281 10.91 -13.04 -4.72
CA ILE A 281 9.92 -12.44 -3.81
C ILE A 281 9.92 -13.13 -2.44
N ASP A 282 10.27 -14.41 -2.38
CA ASP A 282 10.39 -15.15 -1.11
C ASP A 282 11.52 -14.59 -0.23
N ASP A 283 12.63 -14.19 -0.83
CA ASP A 283 13.73 -13.53 -0.11
C ASP A 283 13.28 -12.19 0.49
N LEU A 284 12.51 -11.39 -0.27
CA LEU A 284 11.94 -10.14 0.24
C LEU A 284 10.95 -10.39 1.38
N ILE A 285 10.12 -11.43 1.28
CA ILE A 285 9.18 -11.81 2.34
C ILE A 285 9.94 -12.09 3.64
N LYS A 286 11.00 -12.89 3.61
CA LYS A 286 11.83 -13.21 4.79
C LYS A 286 12.42 -11.95 5.41
N VAL A 287 13.00 -11.07 4.59
CA VAL A 287 13.56 -9.81 5.06
C VAL A 287 12.50 -8.95 5.78
N VAL A 288 11.28 -8.87 5.23
CA VAL A 288 10.19 -8.13 5.88
C VAL A 288 9.72 -8.81 7.16
N LEU A 289 9.56 -10.13 7.17
CA LEU A 289 9.18 -10.91 8.37
C LEU A 289 10.18 -10.74 9.52
N ASP A 290 11.47 -10.68 9.21
CA ASP A 290 12.51 -10.47 10.21
C ASP A 290 12.47 -9.05 10.81
N ARG A 291 12.07 -8.05 10.01
CA ARG A 291 12.16 -6.63 10.36
C ARG A 291 10.85 -5.99 10.85
N ILE A 292 9.70 -6.61 10.60
CA ILE A 292 8.40 -6.08 11.04
C ILE A 292 8.18 -6.22 12.56
#